data_afb6e6ae98875e9dee15c2d9619c5303
#
_entry.id   afb6e6ae98875e9dee15c2d9619c5303
#
_cell.length_a   1.000
_cell.length_b   1.000
_cell.length_c   1.000
_cell.angle_alpha   90.00
_cell.angle_beta   90.00
_cell.angle_gamma   90.00
#
_symmetry.space_group_name_H-M   'P 1'
#
loop_
_entity.id
_entity.type
_entity.pdbx_description
1 polymer ?
#
loop_
_entity_poly.entity_id
_entity_poly.type
_entity_poly.pdbx_seq_one_letter_code
_entity_poly.pdbx_strand_id
1 'polypeptide(L)'
;MVYITGDIHGDLSRLSADKLKFMKTHDTLIICGDFGFIWDDSKNEDKILRNLGKRKYNICFVDGTHENFRILNRFPAEDWNGGKARNICGNLYHLMRGQIYTIEGMKVFTMGGGESPEAELRFEDDDSERLEISTKEELLKAVNSLEQVNYNVDLIITHEPPSKTREFLLMQKNEQFSVSALNAFFDELAVQCEYKKWYFGSMHTDKYISGNQVAVFRNILNAKTGLKI
;
A
#
# COMPACT_ATOMS: atom_id res chain seq x y z
N MET A 1 -4.34 -12.55 12.61
CA MET A 1 -3.10 -11.72 12.70
C MET A 1 -2.92 -10.89 11.44
N VAL A 2 -2.15 -9.77 11.51
CA VAL A 2 -1.84 -8.94 10.34
C VAL A 2 -0.37 -9.11 9.96
N TYR A 3 -0.11 -9.29 8.67
CA TYR A 3 1.21 -9.43 8.06
C TYR A 3 1.40 -8.37 6.98
N ILE A 4 2.65 -7.94 6.78
CA ILE A 4 3.02 -6.89 5.83
C ILE A 4 4.08 -7.43 4.87
N THR A 5 3.96 -7.10 3.60
CA THR A 5 5.01 -7.27 2.59
C THR A 5 5.02 -6.06 1.65
N GLY A 6 6.10 -5.90 0.89
CA GLY A 6 6.21 -4.81 -0.10
C GLY A 6 5.78 -5.22 -1.49
N ASP A 7 6.14 -4.39 -2.44
CA ASP A 7 5.82 -4.44 -3.86
C ASP A 7 5.90 -5.83 -4.46
N ILE A 8 4.82 -6.30 -5.07
CA ILE A 8 4.71 -7.64 -5.67
C ILE A 8 5.02 -7.64 -7.16
N HIS A 9 4.66 -6.56 -7.89
CA HIS A 9 4.86 -6.41 -9.34
C HIS A 9 4.35 -7.62 -10.14
N GLY A 10 3.22 -8.20 -9.79
CA GLY A 10 2.65 -9.34 -10.50
C GLY A 10 3.42 -10.67 -10.33
N ASP A 11 4.41 -10.74 -9.45
CA ASP A 11 5.14 -11.98 -9.16
C ASP A 11 4.31 -12.92 -8.28
N LEU A 12 3.55 -13.82 -8.93
CA LEU A 12 2.70 -14.79 -8.26
C LEU A 12 3.49 -15.74 -7.32
N SER A 13 4.79 -15.95 -7.57
CA SER A 13 5.61 -16.81 -6.72
C SER A 13 5.72 -16.29 -5.29
N ARG A 14 5.60 -14.98 -5.09
CA ARG A 14 5.62 -14.31 -3.79
C ARG A 14 4.35 -14.53 -2.97
N LEU A 15 3.23 -14.81 -3.66
CA LEU A 15 1.94 -15.11 -3.05
C LEU A 15 1.59 -16.61 -3.16
N SER A 16 2.59 -17.48 -3.40
CA SER A 16 2.38 -18.92 -3.51
C SER A 16 1.86 -19.53 -2.20
N ALA A 17 1.13 -20.64 -2.31
CA ALA A 17 0.58 -21.34 -1.15
C ALA A 17 1.69 -21.80 -0.17
N ASP A 18 2.86 -22.17 -0.69
CA ASP A 18 4.00 -22.61 0.12
C ASP A 18 4.58 -21.46 0.95
N LYS A 19 4.73 -20.28 0.35
CA LYS A 19 5.23 -19.10 1.07
C LYS A 19 4.24 -18.59 2.11
N LEU A 20 2.94 -18.70 1.85
CA LEU A 20 1.88 -18.22 2.75
C LEU A 20 1.21 -19.34 3.56
N LYS A 21 1.85 -20.52 3.68
CA LYS A 21 1.31 -21.68 4.43
C LYS A 21 1.06 -21.41 5.92
N PHE A 22 1.77 -20.45 6.50
CA PHE A 22 1.59 -20.03 7.91
C PHE A 22 0.30 -19.23 8.13
N MET A 23 -0.30 -18.65 7.08
CA MET A 23 -1.52 -17.86 7.15
C MET A 23 -2.72 -18.71 7.57
N LYS A 24 -3.44 -18.23 8.57
CA LYS A 24 -4.66 -18.87 9.10
C LYS A 24 -5.91 -18.20 8.52
N THR A 25 -7.05 -18.84 8.74
CA THR A 25 -8.36 -18.24 8.42
C THR A 25 -8.50 -16.92 9.17
N HIS A 26 -8.97 -15.89 8.45
CA HIS A 26 -9.14 -14.52 8.90
C HIS A 26 -7.83 -13.72 9.16
N ASP A 27 -6.66 -14.29 8.99
CA ASP A 27 -5.44 -13.46 8.93
C ASP A 27 -5.51 -12.48 7.76
N THR A 28 -4.76 -11.39 7.83
CA THR A 28 -4.71 -10.39 6.77
C THR A 28 -3.26 -10.15 6.35
N LEU A 29 -2.96 -10.30 5.06
CA LEU A 29 -1.71 -9.85 4.44
C LEU A 29 -1.97 -8.50 3.79
N ILE A 30 -1.16 -7.48 4.12
CA ILE A 30 -1.23 -6.16 3.48
C ILE A 30 0.04 -5.95 2.65
N ILE A 31 -0.14 -5.57 1.38
CA ILE A 31 0.92 -5.29 0.41
C ILE A 31 1.07 -3.77 0.30
N CYS A 32 2.28 -3.26 0.47
CA CYS A 32 2.59 -1.84 0.52
C CYS A 32 2.79 -1.23 -0.89
N GLY A 33 1.83 -1.43 -1.78
CA GLY A 33 1.83 -0.88 -3.14
C GLY A 33 2.35 -1.83 -4.21
N ASP A 34 2.25 -1.40 -5.45
CA ASP A 34 2.70 -2.10 -6.65
C ASP A 34 2.30 -3.59 -6.65
N PHE A 35 0.98 -3.81 -6.50
CA PHE A 35 0.40 -5.17 -6.54
C PHE A 35 0.63 -5.83 -7.89
N GLY A 36 0.38 -5.09 -8.98
CA GLY A 36 0.78 -5.44 -10.34
C GLY A 36 0.03 -6.61 -10.98
N PHE A 37 -1.10 -7.06 -10.40
CA PHE A 37 -1.97 -8.09 -11.01
C PHE A 37 -3.24 -7.52 -11.65
N ILE A 38 -3.46 -6.21 -11.60
CA ILE A 38 -4.57 -5.52 -12.25
C ILE A 38 -3.97 -4.68 -13.36
N TRP A 39 -3.92 -5.23 -14.60
CA TRP A 39 -3.13 -4.63 -15.66
C TRP A 39 -3.80 -4.60 -17.03
N ASP A 40 -4.25 -5.75 -17.55
CA ASP A 40 -4.69 -5.89 -18.94
C ASP A 40 -6.13 -6.39 -19.11
N ASP A 41 -6.86 -6.62 -18.01
CA ASP A 41 -8.24 -7.13 -18.00
C ASP A 41 -8.39 -8.48 -18.75
N SER A 42 -7.32 -9.27 -18.82
CA SER A 42 -7.32 -10.54 -19.52
C SER A 42 -7.98 -11.67 -18.72
N LYS A 43 -8.43 -12.73 -19.43
CA LYS A 43 -8.93 -13.95 -18.79
C LYS A 43 -7.90 -14.60 -17.87
N ASN A 44 -6.61 -14.44 -18.16
CA ASN A 44 -5.55 -14.97 -17.30
C ASN A 44 -5.43 -14.17 -16.01
N GLU A 45 -5.49 -12.84 -16.12
CA GLU A 45 -5.55 -11.93 -14.97
C GLU A 45 -6.74 -12.24 -14.08
N ASP A 46 -7.96 -12.32 -14.63
CA ASP A 46 -9.18 -12.68 -13.90
C ASP A 46 -9.02 -14.03 -13.17
N LYS A 47 -8.41 -15.03 -13.80
CA LYS A 47 -8.14 -16.34 -13.18
C LYS A 47 -7.18 -16.20 -11.98
N ILE A 48 -6.13 -15.39 -12.10
CA ILE A 48 -5.18 -15.14 -11.01
C ILE A 48 -5.89 -14.45 -9.85
N LEU A 49 -6.60 -13.36 -10.12
CA LEU A 49 -7.33 -12.60 -9.10
C LEU A 49 -8.33 -13.49 -8.35
N ARG A 50 -9.12 -14.30 -9.08
CA ARG A 50 -10.05 -15.26 -8.46
C ARG A 50 -9.33 -16.31 -7.60
N ASN A 51 -8.15 -16.77 -7.99
CA ASN A 51 -7.37 -17.70 -7.18
C ASN A 51 -6.84 -17.05 -5.90
N LEU A 52 -6.41 -15.79 -5.95
CA LEU A 52 -6.01 -15.03 -4.77
C LEU A 52 -7.21 -14.77 -3.86
N GLY A 53 -8.34 -14.35 -4.41
CA GLY A 53 -9.57 -14.08 -3.64
C GLY A 53 -10.23 -15.30 -2.99
N LYS A 54 -9.92 -16.51 -3.46
CA LYS A 54 -10.41 -17.78 -2.84
C LYS A 54 -9.61 -18.20 -1.60
N ARG A 55 -8.55 -17.48 -1.23
CA ARG A 55 -7.77 -17.81 -0.02
C ARG A 55 -8.64 -17.70 1.22
N LYS A 56 -8.34 -18.48 2.27
CA LYS A 56 -9.03 -18.47 3.56
C LYS A 56 -8.70 -17.25 4.45
N TYR A 57 -7.79 -16.39 4.01
CA TYR A 57 -7.31 -15.17 4.64
C TYR A 57 -7.47 -13.99 3.67
N ASN A 58 -7.47 -12.78 4.20
CA ASN A 58 -7.55 -11.59 3.38
C ASN A 58 -6.19 -11.27 2.75
N ILE A 59 -6.20 -10.89 1.49
CA ILE A 59 -5.09 -10.22 0.81
C ILE A 59 -5.55 -8.80 0.52
N CYS A 60 -4.85 -7.84 1.10
CA CYS A 60 -5.12 -6.43 0.92
C CYS A 60 -3.91 -5.76 0.29
N PHE A 61 -4.11 -4.70 -0.49
CA PHE A 61 -3.03 -3.89 -1.01
C PHE A 61 -3.42 -2.41 -1.01
N VAL A 62 -2.48 -1.52 -0.80
CA VAL A 62 -2.60 -0.13 -1.21
C VAL A 62 -2.09 -0.03 -2.64
N ASP A 63 -2.54 0.95 -3.40
CA ASP A 63 -2.02 1.19 -4.74
C ASP A 63 -0.61 1.81 -4.67
N GLY A 64 0.21 1.47 -5.65
CA GLY A 64 1.51 2.08 -5.88
C GLY A 64 1.52 2.94 -7.14
N THR A 65 2.60 2.87 -7.91
CA THR A 65 2.74 3.55 -9.21
C THR A 65 2.55 2.58 -10.40
N HIS A 66 2.57 1.27 -10.15
CA HIS A 66 2.47 0.21 -11.16
C HIS A 66 1.12 -0.50 -11.10
N GLU A 67 0.02 0.30 -11.16
CA GLU A 67 -1.34 -0.21 -11.26
C GLU A 67 -2.03 0.32 -12.52
N ASN A 68 -2.90 -0.47 -13.13
CA ASN A 68 -3.83 0.08 -14.12
C ASN A 68 -5.02 0.69 -13.41
N PHE A 69 -4.94 1.97 -13.08
CA PHE A 69 -5.97 2.69 -12.32
C PHE A 69 -7.32 2.74 -13.04
N ARG A 70 -7.34 2.70 -14.39
CA ARG A 70 -8.59 2.66 -15.15
C ARG A 70 -9.36 1.37 -14.88
N ILE A 71 -8.65 0.24 -14.77
CA ILE A 71 -9.25 -1.04 -14.44
C ILE A 71 -9.56 -1.10 -12.94
N LEU A 72 -8.62 -0.72 -12.08
CA LEU A 72 -8.78 -0.72 -10.62
C LEU A 72 -10.01 0.10 -10.19
N ASN A 73 -10.24 1.26 -10.80
CA ASN A 73 -11.36 2.13 -10.48
C ASN A 73 -12.74 1.59 -10.93
N ARG A 74 -12.81 0.54 -11.75
CA ARG A 74 -14.08 -0.13 -12.11
C ARG A 74 -14.64 -0.99 -10.97
N PHE A 75 -13.78 -1.45 -10.06
CA PHE A 75 -14.24 -2.23 -8.91
C PHE A 75 -15.00 -1.33 -7.93
N PRO A 76 -16.19 -1.74 -7.48
CA PRO A 76 -17.02 -0.92 -6.60
C PRO A 76 -16.35 -0.73 -5.24
N ALA A 77 -16.47 0.49 -4.70
CA ALA A 77 -16.08 0.78 -3.33
C ALA A 77 -17.19 0.36 -2.38
N GLU A 78 -16.85 -0.40 -1.35
CA GLU A 78 -17.77 -0.89 -0.32
C GLU A 78 -17.21 -0.59 1.08
N ASP A 79 -18.07 -0.70 2.10
CA ASP A 79 -17.65 -0.61 3.49
C ASP A 79 -16.93 -1.90 3.90
N TRP A 80 -15.69 -1.76 4.37
CA TRP A 80 -14.90 -2.88 4.84
C TRP A 80 -14.10 -2.47 6.07
N ASN A 81 -14.33 -3.15 7.19
CA ASN A 81 -13.59 -2.94 8.44
C ASN A 81 -13.50 -1.46 8.92
N GLY A 82 -14.55 -0.68 8.69
CA GLY A 82 -14.65 0.72 9.13
C GLY A 82 -14.14 1.77 8.14
N GLY A 83 -13.57 1.36 7.01
CA GLY A 83 -13.17 2.22 5.90
C GLY A 83 -13.82 1.81 4.58
N LYS A 84 -13.54 2.55 3.51
CA LYS A 84 -13.93 2.19 2.14
C LYS A 84 -12.80 1.40 1.47
N ALA A 85 -13.11 0.23 0.93
CA ALA A 85 -12.20 -0.59 0.15
C ALA A 85 -12.87 -1.03 -1.15
N ARG A 86 -12.08 -1.34 -2.19
CA ARG A 86 -12.60 -1.98 -3.39
C ARG A 86 -12.47 -3.49 -3.23
N ASN A 87 -13.58 -4.21 -3.28
CA ASN A 87 -13.54 -5.67 -3.35
C ASN A 87 -13.19 -6.08 -4.79
N ILE A 88 -11.99 -6.62 -4.97
CA ILE A 88 -11.57 -7.12 -6.29
C ILE A 88 -12.26 -8.45 -6.58
N CYS A 89 -12.17 -9.39 -5.66
CA CYS A 89 -12.99 -10.61 -5.64
C CYS A 89 -12.74 -11.38 -4.32
N GLY A 90 -13.78 -11.94 -3.73
CA GLY A 90 -13.66 -12.78 -2.52
C GLY A 90 -12.90 -12.07 -1.39
N ASN A 91 -11.77 -12.64 -0.97
CA ASN A 91 -10.93 -12.09 0.10
C ASN A 91 -9.76 -11.22 -0.42
N LEU A 92 -9.88 -10.63 -1.60
CA LEU A 92 -8.89 -9.72 -2.19
C LEU A 92 -9.43 -8.30 -2.25
N TYR A 93 -8.76 -7.36 -1.57
CA TYR A 93 -9.22 -5.99 -1.40
C TYR A 93 -8.13 -4.96 -1.74
N HIS A 94 -8.52 -3.90 -2.45
CA HIS A 94 -7.74 -2.68 -2.54
C HIS A 94 -8.15 -1.73 -1.41
N LEU A 95 -7.20 -1.39 -0.54
CA LEU A 95 -7.37 -0.43 0.54
C LEU A 95 -7.22 0.98 -0.02
N MET A 96 -8.32 1.74 -0.05
CA MET A 96 -8.36 3.04 -0.69
C MET A 96 -7.55 4.09 0.07
N ARG A 97 -7.12 5.13 -0.64
CA ARG A 97 -6.33 6.24 -0.09
C ARG A 97 -7.10 7.00 0.98
N GLY A 98 -6.39 7.41 2.03
CA GLY A 98 -6.90 8.24 3.12
C GLY A 98 -7.96 7.55 3.98
N GLN A 99 -7.97 6.24 4.07
CA GLN A 99 -8.90 5.47 4.89
C GLN A 99 -8.26 4.98 6.19
N ILE A 100 -9.11 4.74 7.19
CA ILE A 100 -8.73 4.05 8.43
C ILE A 100 -9.57 2.80 8.57
N TYR A 101 -8.90 1.67 8.77
CA TYR A 101 -9.53 0.37 8.97
C TYR A 101 -9.27 -0.14 10.39
N THR A 102 -10.22 -0.91 10.93
CA THR A 102 -9.99 -1.68 12.15
C THR A 102 -9.74 -3.14 11.78
N ILE A 103 -8.47 -3.55 11.76
CA ILE A 103 -8.06 -4.91 11.39
C ILE A 103 -7.41 -5.58 12.60
N GLU A 104 -7.98 -6.70 13.06
CA GLU A 104 -7.50 -7.41 14.26
C GLU A 104 -7.38 -6.48 15.50
N GLY A 105 -8.32 -5.55 15.64
CA GLY A 105 -8.35 -4.58 16.74
C GLY A 105 -7.34 -3.43 16.63
N MET A 106 -6.58 -3.35 15.53
CA MET A 106 -5.64 -2.26 15.26
C MET A 106 -6.26 -1.24 14.30
N LYS A 107 -6.07 0.05 14.57
CA LYS A 107 -6.37 1.14 13.65
C LYS A 107 -5.26 1.23 12.62
N VAL A 108 -5.58 0.99 11.35
CA VAL A 108 -4.66 0.97 10.23
C VAL A 108 -5.01 2.10 9.27
N PHE A 109 -4.19 3.14 9.22
CA PHE A 109 -4.31 4.19 8.21
C PHE A 109 -3.60 3.76 6.93
N THR A 110 -4.22 4.02 5.77
CA THR A 110 -3.66 3.67 4.47
C THR A 110 -3.63 4.86 3.52
N MET A 111 -2.52 4.99 2.79
CA MET A 111 -2.37 5.99 1.73
C MET A 111 -1.45 5.44 0.65
N GLY A 112 -2.05 5.06 -0.47
CA GLY A 112 -1.33 4.63 -1.67
C GLY A 112 -0.88 5.80 -2.53
N GLY A 113 -0.51 5.49 -3.78
CA GLY A 113 -0.04 6.44 -4.77
C GLY A 113 1.44 6.77 -4.67
N GLY A 114 1.90 7.53 -5.65
CA GLY A 114 3.29 7.96 -5.77
C GLY A 114 3.50 8.75 -7.06
N GLU A 115 4.74 9.15 -7.29
CA GLU A 115 5.17 9.77 -8.53
C GLU A 115 6.28 8.93 -9.16
N SER A 116 5.94 8.21 -10.25
CA SER A 116 6.93 7.45 -11.01
C SER A 116 7.68 8.36 -11.96
N PRO A 117 9.04 8.35 -11.96
CA PRO A 117 9.82 9.03 -13.01
C PRO A 117 9.51 8.52 -14.43
N GLU A 118 9.05 7.27 -14.54
CA GLU A 118 8.69 6.63 -15.81
C GLU A 118 7.28 7.01 -16.29
N ALA A 119 6.49 7.69 -15.47
CA ALA A 119 5.13 8.06 -15.83
C ALA A 119 5.11 8.97 -17.09
N GLU A 120 6.06 9.89 -17.23
CA GLU A 120 6.19 10.75 -18.41
C GLU A 120 6.41 9.94 -19.69
N LEU A 121 7.12 8.80 -19.62
CA LEU A 121 7.37 7.93 -20.78
C LEU A 121 6.16 7.05 -21.13
N ARG A 122 5.24 6.82 -20.19
CA ARG A 122 4.06 5.97 -20.41
C ARG A 122 2.88 6.71 -21.01
N PHE A 123 2.85 8.04 -20.94
CA PHE A 123 1.69 8.86 -21.27
C PHE A 123 1.94 9.88 -22.39
N GLU A 124 2.99 9.70 -23.22
CA GLU A 124 3.27 10.58 -24.36
C GLU A 124 2.11 10.69 -25.39
N ASP A 125 1.14 9.78 -25.36
CA ASP A 125 0.03 9.72 -26.31
C ASP A 125 -1.37 9.95 -25.72
N ASP A 126 -1.52 10.30 -24.44
CA ASP A 126 -2.86 10.41 -23.85
C ASP A 126 -2.94 11.54 -22.81
N ASP A 127 -3.91 12.44 -22.97
CA ASP A 127 -4.40 13.43 -21.98
C ASP A 127 -4.96 12.78 -20.70
N SER A 128 -4.51 11.55 -20.37
CA SER A 128 -4.98 10.83 -19.20
C SER A 128 -4.40 11.43 -17.93
N GLU A 129 -5.27 11.76 -17.00
CA GLU A 129 -4.91 12.14 -15.64
C GLU A 129 -3.92 11.14 -15.06
N ARG A 130 -2.87 11.64 -14.43
CA ARG A 130 -1.87 10.82 -13.70
C ARG A 130 -2.51 10.30 -12.41
N LEU A 131 -3.28 9.23 -12.55
CA LEU A 131 -4.09 8.67 -11.47
C LEU A 131 -3.26 8.06 -10.33
N GLU A 132 -1.97 7.82 -10.54
CA GLU A 132 -1.03 7.41 -9.49
C GLU A 132 -0.75 8.55 -8.51
N ILE A 133 -0.87 9.82 -8.95
CA ILE A 133 -0.66 10.99 -8.10
C ILE A 133 -1.90 11.22 -7.22
N SER A 134 -1.66 11.42 -5.93
CA SER A 134 -2.75 11.74 -5.01
C SER A 134 -3.32 13.13 -5.26
N THR A 135 -4.63 13.21 -5.40
CA THR A 135 -5.34 14.49 -5.57
C THR A 135 -5.42 15.26 -4.25
N LYS A 136 -5.70 16.58 -4.34
CA LYS A 136 -5.94 17.41 -3.14
C LYS A 136 -7.13 16.91 -2.33
N GLU A 137 -8.16 16.41 -2.99
CA GLU A 137 -9.35 15.84 -2.37
C GLU A 137 -9.02 14.58 -1.58
N GLU A 138 -8.14 13.72 -2.11
CA GLU A 138 -7.68 12.52 -1.40
C GLU A 138 -6.83 12.88 -0.18
N LEU A 139 -5.94 13.88 -0.29
CA LEU A 139 -5.15 14.37 0.85
C LEU A 139 -6.06 14.99 1.93
N LEU A 140 -7.06 15.79 1.56
CA LEU A 140 -8.03 16.34 2.50
C LEU A 140 -8.86 15.26 3.18
N LYS A 141 -9.27 14.23 2.43
CA LYS A 141 -9.96 13.07 2.99
C LYS A 141 -9.09 12.33 3.99
N ALA A 142 -7.80 12.17 3.71
CA ALA A 142 -6.83 11.57 4.62
C ALA A 142 -6.74 12.36 5.94
N VAL A 143 -6.62 13.70 5.86
CA VAL A 143 -6.63 14.58 7.04
C VAL A 143 -7.91 14.40 7.84
N ASN A 144 -9.08 14.50 7.20
CA ASN A 144 -10.37 14.36 7.88
C ASN A 144 -10.53 13.00 8.57
N SER A 145 -10.04 11.92 7.95
CA SER A 145 -10.07 10.57 8.55
C SER A 145 -9.19 10.49 9.79
N LEU A 146 -8.01 11.11 9.75
CA LEU A 146 -7.07 11.14 10.89
C LEU A 146 -7.56 12.03 12.02
N GLU A 147 -8.21 13.15 11.73
CA GLU A 147 -8.86 14.02 12.71
C GLU A 147 -9.92 13.27 13.54
N GLN A 148 -10.73 12.42 12.89
CA GLN A 148 -11.76 11.61 13.55
C GLN A 148 -11.19 10.64 14.61
N VAL A 149 -9.92 10.30 14.53
CA VAL A 149 -9.22 9.44 15.49
C VAL A 149 -8.16 10.21 16.30
N ASN A 150 -8.21 11.56 16.28
CA ASN A 150 -7.25 12.45 16.94
C ASN A 150 -5.80 12.12 16.57
N TYR A 151 -5.54 11.82 15.28
CA TYR A 151 -4.23 11.44 14.74
C TYR A 151 -3.56 10.26 15.51
N ASN A 152 -4.35 9.35 16.08
CA ASN A 152 -3.85 8.19 16.83
C ASN A 152 -4.25 6.90 16.13
N VAL A 153 -3.25 6.23 15.53
CA VAL A 153 -3.39 4.96 14.82
C VAL A 153 -2.33 3.95 15.26
N ASP A 154 -2.60 2.67 15.08
CA ASP A 154 -1.59 1.65 15.40
C ASP A 154 -0.57 1.49 14.26
N LEU A 155 -1.06 1.48 13.03
CA LEU A 155 -0.26 1.26 11.83
C LEU A 155 -0.53 2.34 10.79
N ILE A 156 0.54 2.75 10.11
CA ILE A 156 0.48 3.52 8.86
C ILE A 156 1.02 2.62 7.75
N ILE A 157 0.26 2.46 6.67
CA ILE A 157 0.63 1.67 5.49
C ILE A 157 0.59 2.58 4.27
N THR A 158 1.72 2.77 3.64
CA THR A 158 1.84 3.60 2.44
C THR A 158 2.64 2.88 1.35
N HIS A 159 2.58 3.37 0.12
CA HIS A 159 3.53 2.94 -0.90
C HIS A 159 4.83 3.74 -0.77
N GLU A 160 4.74 5.06 -0.83
CA GLU A 160 5.87 5.96 -0.66
C GLU A 160 6.18 6.25 0.82
N PRO A 161 7.44 6.51 1.19
CA PRO A 161 7.83 6.98 2.52
C PRO A 161 7.73 8.50 2.65
N PRO A 162 7.85 9.07 3.87
CA PRO A 162 8.14 10.49 4.09
C PRO A 162 9.40 10.95 3.36
N SER A 163 9.47 12.23 2.98
CA SER A 163 10.57 12.75 2.15
C SER A 163 11.95 12.55 2.79
N LYS A 164 12.07 12.84 4.08
CA LYS A 164 13.32 12.66 4.84
C LYS A 164 13.79 11.20 4.88
N THR A 165 12.85 10.27 4.96
CA THR A 165 13.13 8.84 4.95
C THR A 165 13.57 8.39 3.56
N ARG A 166 12.90 8.89 2.51
CA ARG A 166 13.27 8.63 1.11
C ARG A 166 14.66 9.16 0.81
N GLU A 167 14.94 10.41 1.15
CA GLU A 167 16.25 11.03 1.00
C GLU A 167 17.35 10.20 1.67
N PHE A 168 17.16 9.81 2.93
CA PHE A 168 18.11 8.96 3.67
C PHE A 168 18.40 7.64 2.95
N LEU A 169 17.39 7.01 2.35
CA LEU A 169 17.56 5.75 1.62
C LEU A 169 18.27 5.94 0.28
N LEU A 170 17.98 7.03 -0.45
CA LEU A 170 18.55 7.35 -1.76
C LEU A 170 19.99 7.87 -1.66
N MET A 171 20.33 8.64 -0.62
CA MET A 171 21.71 9.08 -0.35
C MET A 171 22.68 7.88 -0.30
N GLN A 172 22.24 6.75 0.20
CA GLN A 172 23.06 5.52 0.24
C GLN A 172 23.28 4.90 -1.13
N LYS A 173 22.46 5.27 -2.13
CA LYS A 173 22.54 4.78 -3.52
C LYS A 173 23.12 5.81 -4.49
N ASN A 174 23.46 7.04 -4.02
CA ASN A 174 23.85 8.19 -4.85
C ASN A 174 22.79 8.55 -5.93
N GLU A 175 21.53 8.35 -5.61
CA GLU A 175 20.40 8.70 -6.50
C GLU A 175 19.89 10.11 -6.19
N GLN A 176 19.49 10.86 -7.24
CA GLN A 176 18.85 12.16 -7.07
C GLN A 176 17.43 11.99 -6.56
N PHE A 177 16.95 12.96 -5.81
CA PHE A 177 15.65 12.93 -5.17
C PHE A 177 14.90 14.25 -5.37
N SER A 178 13.63 14.16 -5.74
CA SER A 178 12.67 15.27 -5.72
C SER A 178 11.57 14.97 -4.71
N VAL A 179 11.12 15.98 -3.99
CA VAL A 179 10.03 15.85 -3.00
C VAL A 179 8.71 16.02 -3.72
N SER A 180 7.86 14.99 -3.69
CA SER A 180 6.48 15.08 -4.17
C SER A 180 5.57 15.72 -3.12
N ALA A 181 4.37 16.16 -3.56
CA ALA A 181 3.35 16.65 -2.63
C ALA A 181 2.94 15.58 -1.61
N LEU A 182 2.91 14.31 -2.03
CA LEU A 182 2.61 13.17 -1.15
C LEU A 182 3.71 12.93 -0.11
N ASN A 183 4.99 13.01 -0.52
CA ASN A 183 6.11 12.87 0.43
C ASN A 183 6.10 13.99 1.47
N ALA A 184 5.81 15.24 1.06
CA ALA A 184 5.69 16.37 1.97
C ALA A 184 4.50 16.21 2.95
N PHE A 185 3.35 15.73 2.47
CA PHE A 185 2.22 15.36 3.32
C PHE A 185 2.62 14.31 4.36
N PHE A 186 3.40 13.32 3.98
CA PHE A 186 3.89 12.29 4.91
C PHE A 186 4.89 12.82 5.94
N ASP A 187 5.67 13.86 5.63
CA ASP A 187 6.52 14.52 6.62
C ASP A 187 5.69 15.18 7.72
N GLU A 188 4.61 15.88 7.36
CA GLU A 188 3.66 16.45 8.32
C GLU A 188 2.96 15.35 9.14
N LEU A 189 2.55 14.29 8.48
CA LEU A 189 1.92 13.14 9.14
C LEU A 189 2.85 12.50 10.18
N ALA A 190 4.13 12.36 9.86
CA ALA A 190 5.13 11.79 10.77
C ALA A 190 5.33 12.62 12.06
N VAL A 191 5.03 13.92 11.99
CA VAL A 191 5.11 14.83 13.15
C VAL A 191 3.82 14.85 13.96
N GLN A 192 2.65 14.82 13.27
CA GLN A 192 1.34 15.00 13.91
C GLN A 192 0.75 13.70 14.43
N CYS A 193 1.06 12.57 13.80
CA CYS A 193 0.44 11.28 14.08
C CYS A 193 1.17 10.51 15.17
N GLU A 194 0.42 10.01 16.15
CA GLU A 194 0.89 8.96 17.05
C GLU A 194 0.67 7.59 16.39
N TYR A 195 1.73 6.85 16.15
CA TYR A 195 1.68 5.52 15.53
C TYR A 195 2.75 4.57 16.09
N LYS A 196 2.46 3.27 16.08
CA LYS A 196 3.40 2.24 16.54
C LYS A 196 4.37 1.83 15.45
N LYS A 197 3.87 1.63 14.22
CA LYS A 197 4.67 1.22 13.05
C LYS A 197 4.15 1.89 11.79
N TRP A 198 5.09 2.26 10.92
CA TRP A 198 4.84 2.74 9.57
C TRP A 198 5.57 1.84 8.57
N TYR A 199 4.84 1.14 7.73
CA TYR A 199 5.37 0.28 6.69
C TYR A 199 5.16 0.92 5.33
N PHE A 200 6.17 0.84 4.47
CA PHE A 200 6.09 1.36 3.11
C PHE A 200 6.89 0.47 2.14
N GLY A 201 6.46 0.47 0.86
CA GLY A 201 7.12 -0.20 -0.26
C GLY A 201 8.09 0.70 -1.00
N SER A 202 7.90 0.80 -2.33
CA SER A 202 8.55 1.72 -3.31
C SER A 202 10.08 1.68 -3.37
N MET A 203 10.78 1.50 -2.27
CA MET A 203 12.24 1.54 -2.18
C MET A 203 12.94 0.24 -2.53
N HIS A 204 12.18 -0.83 -2.82
CA HIS A 204 12.65 -2.18 -3.14
C HIS A 204 13.74 -2.70 -2.18
N THR A 205 13.59 -2.40 -0.90
CA THR A 205 14.54 -2.81 0.15
C THR A 205 13.81 -3.25 1.42
N ASP A 206 14.37 -4.20 2.12
CA ASP A 206 13.93 -4.61 3.45
C ASP A 206 14.84 -3.95 4.49
N LYS A 207 14.39 -2.88 5.15
CA LYS A 207 15.21 -2.11 6.09
C LYS A 207 14.40 -1.46 7.20
N TYR A 208 14.86 -1.61 8.42
CA TYR A 208 14.40 -0.80 9.56
C TYR A 208 15.13 0.55 9.51
N ILE A 209 14.38 1.65 9.39
CA ILE A 209 14.93 3.00 9.27
C ILE A 209 15.09 3.62 10.65
N SER A 210 14.04 3.49 11.46
CA SER A 210 13.98 3.93 12.85
C SER A 210 13.22 2.90 13.68
N GLY A 211 12.99 3.17 14.96
CA GLY A 211 12.22 2.26 15.82
C GLY A 211 10.81 1.93 15.30
N ASN A 212 10.23 2.80 14.46
CA ASN A 212 8.84 2.67 14.00
C ASN A 212 8.65 2.76 12.48
N GLN A 213 9.65 3.11 11.67
CA GLN A 213 9.55 3.15 10.20
C GLN A 213 10.31 1.99 9.57
N VAL A 214 9.67 1.26 8.67
CA VAL A 214 10.20 0.04 8.06
C VAL A 214 9.90 0.04 6.56
N ALA A 215 10.96 0.05 5.75
CA ALA A 215 10.88 -0.28 4.33
C ALA A 215 10.72 -1.79 4.18
N VAL A 216 9.73 -2.21 3.38
CA VAL A 216 9.42 -3.62 3.16
C VAL A 216 9.43 -3.92 1.67
N PHE A 217 10.07 -5.01 1.30
CA PHE A 217 10.09 -5.48 -0.08
C PHE A 217 9.78 -6.98 -0.15
N ARG A 218 10.78 -7.84 0.08
CA ARG A 218 10.63 -9.31 -0.08
C ARG A 218 10.26 -10.05 1.19
N ASN A 219 10.53 -9.46 2.34
CA ASN A 219 10.19 -10.05 3.61
C ASN A 219 8.68 -10.00 3.86
N ILE A 220 8.21 -10.96 4.65
CA ILE A 220 6.88 -10.90 5.25
C ILE A 220 7.09 -10.65 6.74
N LEU A 221 6.50 -9.58 7.25
CA LEU A 221 6.66 -9.15 8.64
C LEU A 221 5.34 -9.31 9.39
N ASN A 222 5.42 -9.64 10.67
CA ASN A 222 4.28 -9.47 11.57
C ASN A 222 4.05 -7.97 11.81
N ALA A 223 2.86 -7.46 11.49
CA ALA A 223 2.57 -6.03 11.53
C ALA A 223 2.72 -5.40 12.92
N LYS A 224 2.44 -6.15 14.00
CA LYS A 224 2.50 -5.64 15.37
C LYS A 224 3.94 -5.58 15.92
N THR A 225 4.74 -6.61 15.62
CA THR A 225 6.11 -6.71 16.15
C THR A 225 7.17 -6.18 15.20
N GLY A 226 6.88 -6.16 13.91
CA GLY A 226 7.85 -5.88 12.85
C GLY A 226 8.77 -7.07 12.55
N LEU A 227 8.70 -8.16 13.27
CA LEU A 227 9.59 -9.29 13.08
C LEU A 227 9.25 -10.06 11.79
N LYS A 228 10.29 -10.53 11.13
CA LYS A 228 10.20 -11.40 9.94
C LYS A 228 9.63 -12.77 10.34
N ILE A 229 8.79 -13.30 9.42
CA ILE A 229 8.19 -14.63 9.52
C ILE A 229 9.06 -15.65 8.79
#